data_96a09cacb3f6e506cad036ca3dbacbe1
#
_entry.id   96a09cacb3f6e506cad036ca3dbacbe1
#
_cell.length_a   1.000
_cell.length_b   1.000
_cell.length_c   1.000
_cell.angle_alpha   90.00
_cell.angle_beta   90.00
_cell.angle_gamma   90.00
#
_symmetry.space_group_name_H-M   'P 1'
#
loop_
_entity.id
_entity.type
_entity.pdbx_description
1 polymer ?
#
loop_
_entity_poly.entity_id
_entity_poly.type
_entity_poly.pdbx_seq_one_letter_code
_entity_poly.pdbx_strand_id
1 'polypeptide(L)'
;MKKDGKKTIHSNRVSENPPVPISMTGSAEERILTAAMTEFAANGFHGARMQAIADTAQVNKAMLHYYFRSKENLYHQIIRTGFQRIIGQVLEAWTGPGALETRIEKIVDTYLDNYRRNPDLIKMVLHETIEGGTRFKQAFKEMGGVDFLPGIASSQILTLGAQDLDMNPMEKLHFIISVVGMCLISFISPPLIEALLGLDLTDFDRFIEQRRSVIKTIVLAYIKSRPSTLQKG
;
A
#
# COMPACT_ATOMS: atom_id res chain seq x y z
N MET A 1 36.82 9.74 -51.52
CA MET A 1 37.08 9.04 -50.25
C MET A 1 36.05 9.51 -49.24
N LYS A 2 34.96 8.76 -49.06
CA LYS A 2 33.91 9.04 -48.05
C LYS A 2 34.15 8.10 -46.86
N LYS A 3 34.32 8.65 -45.69
CA LYS A 3 34.40 7.90 -44.42
C LYS A 3 33.03 7.83 -43.82
N ASP A 4 32.50 6.62 -43.76
CA ASP A 4 31.26 6.26 -43.05
C ASP A 4 31.49 6.30 -41.53
N GLY A 5 30.77 7.21 -40.85
CA GLY A 5 30.74 7.29 -39.43
C GLY A 5 29.69 6.32 -38.86
N LYS A 6 30.11 5.18 -38.34
CA LYS A 6 29.26 4.29 -37.54
C LYS A 6 28.84 4.98 -36.23
N LYS A 7 27.58 5.34 -36.10
CA LYS A 7 26.96 5.71 -34.84
C LYS A 7 26.78 4.46 -33.98
N THR A 8 27.60 4.35 -32.94
CA THR A 8 27.43 3.34 -31.89
C THR A 8 26.27 3.72 -31.02
N ILE A 9 25.20 2.91 -31.05
CA ILE A 9 24.07 3.03 -30.16
C ILE A 9 24.53 2.52 -28.81
N HIS A 10 24.72 3.41 -27.84
CA HIS A 10 24.91 3.02 -26.44
C HIS A 10 23.59 2.46 -25.91
N SER A 11 23.55 1.17 -25.76
CA SER A 11 22.55 0.45 -24.96
C SER A 11 22.63 0.97 -23.51
N ASN A 12 21.64 1.77 -23.12
CA ASN A 12 21.42 2.13 -21.73
C ASN A 12 21.05 0.85 -20.98
N ARG A 13 22.02 0.24 -20.31
CA ARG A 13 21.75 -0.75 -19.28
C ARG A 13 21.10 0.00 -18.13
N VAL A 14 19.80 -0.23 -17.96
CA VAL A 14 19.12 0.00 -16.70
C VAL A 14 19.96 -0.69 -15.63
N SER A 15 20.50 0.07 -14.69
CA SER A 15 21.21 -0.48 -13.55
C SER A 15 20.18 -1.27 -12.72
N GLU A 16 20.15 -2.58 -12.93
CA GLU A 16 19.50 -3.49 -11.98
C GLU A 16 20.28 -3.37 -10.67
N ASN A 17 19.74 -2.61 -9.73
CA ASN A 17 20.19 -2.71 -8.36
C ASN A 17 20.06 -4.18 -7.95
N PRO A 18 21.12 -4.82 -7.43
CA PRO A 18 21.01 -6.19 -6.95
C PRO A 18 19.91 -6.24 -5.88
N PRO A 19 19.09 -7.30 -5.87
CA PRO A 19 18.03 -7.44 -4.88
C PRO A 19 18.65 -7.31 -3.49
N VAL A 20 18.07 -6.41 -2.69
CA VAL A 20 18.48 -6.20 -1.28
C VAL A 20 18.43 -7.57 -0.59
N PRO A 21 19.50 -8.03 0.06
CA PRO A 21 19.51 -9.34 0.69
C PRO A 21 18.36 -9.41 1.70
N ILE A 22 17.46 -10.38 1.53
CA ILE A 22 16.42 -10.67 2.52
C ILE A 22 17.17 -10.98 3.82
N SER A 23 16.90 -10.17 4.85
CA SER A 23 17.51 -10.36 6.16
C SER A 23 17.31 -11.81 6.60
N MET A 24 18.42 -12.53 6.83
CA MET A 24 18.41 -13.91 7.32
C MET A 24 17.92 -14.03 8.77
N THR A 25 17.58 -12.89 9.40
CA THR A 25 17.06 -12.78 10.74
C THR A 25 15.53 -12.91 10.70
N GLY A 26 15.00 -13.98 11.28
CA GLY A 26 13.56 -14.23 11.35
C GLY A 26 13.22 -15.71 11.29
N SER A 27 12.00 -16.04 11.68
CA SER A 27 11.46 -17.40 11.57
C SER A 27 11.37 -17.83 10.10
N ALA A 28 11.32 -19.14 9.85
CA ALA A 28 11.12 -19.65 8.48
C ALA A 28 9.83 -19.09 7.86
N GLU A 29 8.79 -18.92 8.65
CA GLU A 29 7.53 -18.34 8.23
C GLU A 29 7.68 -16.88 7.76
N GLU A 30 8.38 -16.03 8.52
CA GLU A 30 8.64 -14.63 8.14
C GLU A 30 9.45 -14.51 6.85
N ARG A 31 10.47 -15.37 6.68
CA ARG A 31 11.26 -15.40 5.44
C ARG A 31 10.41 -15.80 4.24
N ILE A 32 9.53 -16.79 4.40
CA ILE A 32 8.60 -17.22 3.34
C ILE A 32 7.64 -16.08 2.99
N LEU A 33 7.03 -15.41 3.97
CA LEU A 33 6.11 -14.30 3.72
C LEU A 33 6.79 -13.15 2.98
N THR A 34 8.01 -12.81 3.37
CA THR A 34 8.80 -11.75 2.71
C THR A 34 9.13 -12.13 1.26
N ALA A 35 9.66 -13.33 1.05
CA ALA A 35 9.99 -13.83 -0.30
C ALA A 35 8.75 -13.93 -1.19
N ALA A 36 7.63 -14.38 -0.63
CA ALA A 36 6.37 -14.50 -1.35
C ALA A 36 5.79 -13.12 -1.73
N MET A 37 5.87 -12.13 -0.85
CA MET A 37 5.43 -10.77 -1.16
C MET A 37 6.20 -10.20 -2.36
N THR A 38 7.52 -10.34 -2.40
CA THR A 38 8.36 -9.91 -3.52
C THR A 38 8.03 -10.68 -4.81
N GLU A 39 7.87 -11.99 -4.73
CA GLU A 39 7.54 -12.83 -5.89
C GLU A 39 6.16 -12.48 -6.47
N PHE A 40 5.14 -12.30 -5.62
CA PHE A 40 3.80 -11.87 -6.05
C PHE A 40 3.77 -10.44 -6.59
N ALA A 41 4.56 -9.54 -6.00
CA ALA A 41 4.68 -8.17 -6.48
C ALA A 41 5.30 -8.09 -7.88
N ALA A 42 6.28 -8.95 -8.17
CA ALA A 42 6.97 -8.97 -9.45
C ALA A 42 6.17 -9.67 -10.56
N ASN A 43 5.50 -10.78 -10.24
CA ASN A 43 4.95 -11.71 -11.23
C ASN A 43 3.41 -11.82 -11.18
N GLY A 44 2.75 -11.10 -10.29
CA GLY A 44 1.33 -11.25 -9.99
C GLY A 44 1.01 -12.63 -9.38
N PHE A 45 -0.27 -12.86 -9.06
CA PHE A 45 -0.67 -14.14 -8.49
C PHE A 45 -0.39 -15.30 -9.46
N HIS A 46 -0.78 -15.20 -10.72
CA HIS A 46 -0.66 -16.30 -11.68
C HIS A 46 0.79 -16.63 -12.03
N GLY A 47 1.63 -15.62 -12.25
CA GLY A 47 3.02 -15.77 -12.64
C GLY A 47 3.96 -16.25 -11.53
N ALA A 48 3.64 -15.95 -10.27
CA ALA A 48 4.46 -16.32 -9.12
C ALA A 48 4.60 -17.85 -8.98
N ARG A 49 5.79 -18.30 -8.59
CA ARG A 49 6.14 -19.72 -8.48
C ARG A 49 6.52 -20.09 -7.06
N MET A 50 5.86 -21.10 -6.49
CA MET A 50 6.14 -21.61 -5.14
C MET A 50 7.59 -22.08 -4.98
N GLN A 51 8.24 -22.58 -6.05
CA GLN A 51 9.64 -22.96 -6.00
C GLN A 51 10.54 -21.73 -5.85
N ALA A 52 10.30 -20.65 -6.63
CA ALA A 52 11.07 -19.42 -6.52
C ALA A 52 10.94 -18.79 -5.11
N ILE A 53 9.75 -18.84 -4.53
CA ILE A 53 9.53 -18.40 -3.15
C ILE A 53 10.36 -19.24 -2.16
N ALA A 54 10.36 -20.58 -2.30
CA ALA A 54 11.12 -21.47 -1.42
C ALA A 54 12.62 -21.21 -1.53
N ASP A 55 13.12 -21.06 -2.75
CA ASP A 55 14.55 -20.80 -3.05
C ASP A 55 14.97 -19.45 -2.43
N THR A 56 14.18 -18.39 -2.65
CA THR A 56 14.43 -17.05 -2.10
C THR A 56 14.36 -17.03 -0.55
N ALA A 57 13.40 -17.73 0.04
CA ALA A 57 13.27 -17.86 1.49
C ALA A 57 14.31 -18.80 2.13
N GLN A 58 15.12 -19.49 1.30
CA GLN A 58 16.06 -20.52 1.75
C GLN A 58 15.40 -21.61 2.60
N VAL A 59 14.28 -22.12 2.13
CA VAL A 59 13.56 -23.25 2.71
C VAL A 59 13.31 -24.31 1.63
N ASN A 60 13.10 -25.56 2.05
CA ASN A 60 12.64 -26.56 1.10
C ASN A 60 11.14 -26.41 0.81
N LYS A 61 10.71 -26.91 -0.35
CA LYS A 61 9.29 -26.84 -0.77
C LYS A 61 8.35 -27.53 0.19
N ALA A 62 8.80 -28.59 0.87
CA ALA A 62 7.97 -29.30 1.87
C ALA A 62 7.69 -28.39 3.08
N MET A 63 8.69 -27.63 3.53
CA MET A 63 8.51 -26.65 4.61
C MET A 63 7.54 -25.56 4.22
N LEU A 64 7.64 -25.02 3.01
CA LEU A 64 6.71 -24.01 2.50
C LEU A 64 5.27 -24.58 2.48
N HIS A 65 5.06 -25.80 1.99
CA HIS A 65 3.75 -26.45 2.02
C HIS A 65 3.28 -26.78 3.44
N TYR A 66 4.18 -27.08 4.37
CA TYR A 66 3.82 -27.29 5.78
C TYR A 66 3.20 -26.04 6.40
N TYR A 67 3.80 -24.86 6.18
CA TYR A 67 3.31 -23.60 6.74
C TYR A 67 2.03 -23.09 6.05
N PHE A 68 1.98 -23.12 4.74
CA PHE A 68 0.97 -22.37 3.99
C PHE A 68 0.01 -23.24 3.15
N ARG A 69 0.26 -24.54 3.01
CA ARG A 69 -0.57 -25.51 2.28
C ARG A 69 -0.71 -25.23 0.77
N SER A 70 -1.09 -24.00 0.37
CA SER A 70 -1.30 -23.63 -1.03
C SER A 70 -0.78 -22.22 -1.31
N LYS A 71 -0.69 -21.88 -2.59
CA LYS A 71 -0.32 -20.56 -3.08
C LYS A 71 -1.39 -19.52 -2.70
N GLU A 72 -2.65 -19.92 -2.74
CA GLU A 72 -3.79 -19.12 -2.36
C GLU A 72 -3.72 -18.73 -0.87
N ASN A 73 -3.49 -19.70 0.00
CA ASN A 73 -3.39 -19.45 1.44
C ASN A 73 -2.21 -18.53 1.78
N LEU A 74 -1.07 -18.74 1.11
CA LEU A 74 0.09 -17.86 1.26
C LEU A 74 -0.22 -16.43 0.82
N TYR A 75 -0.88 -16.28 -0.34
CA TYR A 75 -1.33 -14.98 -0.84
C TYR A 75 -2.31 -14.31 0.11
N HIS A 76 -3.34 -15.04 0.57
CA HIS A 76 -4.33 -14.53 1.54
C HIS A 76 -3.67 -14.11 2.86
N GLN A 77 -2.68 -14.85 3.34
CA GLN A 77 -1.96 -14.49 4.58
C GLN A 77 -1.19 -13.18 4.42
N ILE A 78 -0.53 -12.94 3.28
CA ILE A 78 0.16 -11.68 3.01
C ILE A 78 -0.82 -10.51 2.98
N ILE A 79 -1.92 -10.66 2.23
CA ILE A 79 -2.98 -9.65 2.15
C ILE A 79 -3.51 -9.34 3.55
N ARG A 80 -3.88 -10.38 4.29
CA ARG A 80 -4.38 -10.27 5.66
C ARG A 80 -3.44 -9.46 6.54
N THR A 81 -2.18 -9.88 6.64
CA THR A 81 -1.20 -9.26 7.54
C THR A 81 -0.91 -7.82 7.14
N GLY A 82 -0.78 -7.57 5.82
CA GLY A 82 -0.55 -6.23 5.28
C GLY A 82 -1.69 -5.26 5.61
N PHE A 83 -2.91 -5.66 5.34
CA PHE A 83 -4.10 -4.83 5.63
C PHE A 83 -4.34 -4.65 7.12
N GLN A 84 -4.22 -5.70 7.94
CA GLN A 84 -4.36 -5.60 9.39
C GLN A 84 -3.40 -4.57 9.98
N ARG A 85 -2.14 -4.57 9.51
CA ARG A 85 -1.14 -3.61 9.98
C ARG A 85 -1.54 -2.17 9.63
N ILE A 86 -1.85 -1.90 8.36
CA ILE A 86 -2.18 -0.53 7.91
C ILE A 86 -3.43 -0.03 8.62
N ILE A 87 -4.49 -0.84 8.63
CA ILE A 87 -5.77 -0.44 9.23
C ILE A 87 -5.62 -0.27 10.73
N GLY A 88 -4.90 -1.17 11.42
CA GLY A 88 -4.64 -1.04 12.85
C GLY A 88 -3.95 0.28 13.20
N GLN A 89 -2.92 0.66 12.45
CA GLN A 89 -2.22 1.94 12.66
C GLN A 89 -3.08 3.16 12.30
N VAL A 90 -3.90 3.08 11.27
CA VAL A 90 -4.86 4.15 10.91
C VAL A 90 -5.88 4.34 12.03
N LEU A 91 -6.36 3.26 12.62
CA LEU A 91 -7.28 3.32 13.74
C LEU A 91 -6.64 3.90 15.00
N GLU A 92 -5.42 3.49 15.31
CA GLU A 92 -4.66 4.06 16.41
C GLU A 92 -4.44 5.57 16.20
N ALA A 93 -4.12 6.00 15.00
CA ALA A 93 -4.01 7.41 14.66
C ALA A 93 -5.34 8.15 14.80
N TRP A 94 -6.44 7.50 14.41
CA TRP A 94 -7.79 8.07 14.47
C TRP A 94 -8.33 8.20 15.89
N THR A 95 -8.15 7.17 16.74
CA THR A 95 -8.62 7.13 18.12
C THR A 95 -7.64 7.77 19.11
N GLY A 96 -6.47 8.16 18.64
CA GLY A 96 -5.41 8.74 19.45
C GLY A 96 -5.79 10.11 20.04
N PRO A 97 -5.02 10.58 21.03
CA PRO A 97 -5.26 11.89 21.65
C PRO A 97 -4.93 13.03 20.70
N GLY A 98 -5.58 14.17 20.90
CA GLY A 98 -5.33 15.41 20.19
C GLY A 98 -6.50 15.91 19.37
N ALA A 99 -6.35 17.10 18.80
CA ALA A 99 -7.34 17.71 17.93
C ALA A 99 -7.57 16.87 16.67
N LEU A 100 -8.73 17.03 16.04
CA LEU A 100 -9.11 16.31 14.81
C LEU A 100 -8.04 16.48 13.72
N GLU A 101 -7.55 17.71 13.55
CA GLU A 101 -6.51 18.02 12.58
C GLU A 101 -5.25 17.20 12.79
N THR A 102 -4.76 17.09 14.01
CA THR A 102 -3.57 16.30 14.36
C THR A 102 -3.77 14.81 14.08
N ARG A 103 -4.95 14.28 14.38
CA ARG A 103 -5.29 12.88 14.10
C ARG A 103 -5.31 12.60 12.59
N ILE A 104 -5.87 13.52 11.81
CA ILE A 104 -5.91 13.42 10.35
C ILE A 104 -4.50 13.51 9.74
N GLU A 105 -3.67 14.41 10.22
CA GLU A 105 -2.27 14.50 9.79
C GLU A 105 -1.52 13.19 10.04
N LYS A 106 -1.73 12.58 11.22
CA LYS A 106 -1.16 11.25 11.54
C LYS A 106 -1.66 10.16 10.60
N ILE A 107 -2.91 10.20 10.18
CA ILE A 107 -3.46 9.22 9.21
C ILE A 107 -2.75 9.36 7.86
N VAL A 108 -2.56 10.59 7.36
CA VAL A 108 -1.80 10.83 6.13
C VAL A 108 -0.35 10.32 6.26
N ASP A 109 0.29 10.62 7.39
CA ASP A 109 1.64 10.11 7.70
C ASP A 109 1.67 8.58 7.70
N THR A 110 0.70 7.95 8.35
CA THR A 110 0.57 6.49 8.43
C THR A 110 0.48 5.85 7.05
N TYR A 111 -0.38 6.39 6.16
CA TYR A 111 -0.49 5.85 4.80
C TYR A 111 0.80 6.03 4.00
N LEU A 112 1.37 7.23 3.97
CA LEU A 112 2.59 7.50 3.20
C LEU A 112 3.78 6.67 3.69
N ASP A 113 3.96 6.57 5.02
CA ASP A 113 5.03 5.79 5.60
C ASP A 113 4.87 4.28 5.37
N ASN A 114 3.64 3.75 5.44
CA ASN A 114 3.39 2.35 5.13
C ASN A 114 3.65 2.04 3.66
N TYR A 115 3.19 2.89 2.76
CA TYR A 115 3.40 2.69 1.32
C TYR A 115 4.89 2.77 0.96
N ARG A 116 5.64 3.71 1.56
CA ARG A 116 7.09 3.82 1.38
C ARG A 116 7.84 2.58 1.87
N ARG A 117 7.44 2.03 3.02
CA ARG A 117 8.09 0.85 3.62
C ARG A 117 7.70 -0.47 2.94
N ASN A 118 6.57 -0.51 2.26
CA ASN A 118 6.00 -1.75 1.69
C ASN A 118 5.61 -1.57 0.21
N PRO A 119 6.55 -1.22 -0.70
CA PRO A 119 6.23 -0.99 -2.11
C PRO A 119 5.68 -2.24 -2.80
N ASP A 120 6.12 -3.42 -2.39
CA ASP A 120 5.66 -4.69 -2.95
C ASP A 120 4.19 -4.97 -2.63
N LEU A 121 3.70 -4.56 -1.45
CA LEU A 121 2.28 -4.65 -1.13
C LEU A 121 1.44 -3.78 -2.07
N ILE A 122 1.92 -2.57 -2.42
CA ILE A 122 1.23 -1.70 -3.39
C ILE A 122 1.14 -2.39 -4.76
N LYS A 123 2.24 -2.97 -5.25
CA LYS A 123 2.25 -3.69 -6.51
C LYS A 123 1.27 -4.85 -6.51
N MET A 124 1.21 -5.63 -5.42
CA MET A 124 0.23 -6.71 -5.25
C MET A 124 -1.21 -6.18 -5.32
N VAL A 125 -1.51 -5.07 -4.63
CA VAL A 125 -2.82 -4.41 -4.66
C VAL A 125 -3.18 -3.98 -6.08
N LEU A 126 -2.25 -3.41 -6.82
CA LEU A 126 -2.45 -3.00 -8.21
C LEU A 126 -2.71 -4.18 -9.14
N HIS A 127 -1.92 -5.24 -9.05
CA HIS A 127 -2.13 -6.48 -9.82
C HIS A 127 -3.53 -7.03 -9.57
N GLU A 128 -3.93 -7.16 -8.31
CA GLU A 128 -5.23 -7.69 -7.95
C GLU A 128 -6.38 -6.77 -8.40
N THR A 129 -6.20 -5.45 -8.34
CA THR A 129 -7.19 -4.48 -8.82
C THR A 129 -7.42 -4.61 -10.33
N ILE A 130 -6.34 -4.76 -11.11
CA ILE A 130 -6.41 -4.98 -12.56
C ILE A 130 -7.10 -6.32 -12.88
N GLU A 131 -6.88 -7.35 -12.07
CA GLU A 131 -7.51 -8.68 -12.22
C GLU A 131 -8.95 -8.74 -11.65
N GLY A 132 -9.53 -7.62 -11.22
CA GLY A 132 -10.93 -7.51 -10.77
C GLY A 132 -11.15 -7.73 -9.27
N GLY A 133 -10.10 -7.87 -8.47
CA GLY A 133 -10.17 -7.89 -7.00
C GLY A 133 -10.81 -9.15 -6.40
N THR A 134 -10.89 -10.23 -7.15
CA THR A 134 -11.61 -11.45 -6.72
C THR A 134 -10.95 -12.11 -5.52
N ARG A 135 -9.61 -12.20 -5.49
CA ARG A 135 -8.86 -12.80 -4.39
C ARG A 135 -8.90 -11.91 -3.14
N PHE A 136 -8.91 -10.59 -3.31
CA PHE A 136 -9.16 -9.69 -2.19
C PHE A 136 -10.51 -9.92 -1.55
N LYS A 137 -11.58 -9.97 -2.38
CA LYS A 137 -12.93 -10.24 -1.88
C LYS A 137 -13.00 -11.55 -1.13
N GLN A 138 -12.35 -12.59 -1.66
CA GLN A 138 -12.29 -13.91 -1.02
C GLN A 138 -11.49 -13.88 0.27
N ALA A 139 -10.27 -13.32 0.25
CA ALA A 139 -9.44 -13.16 1.44
C ALA A 139 -10.16 -12.39 2.55
N PHE A 140 -10.81 -11.27 2.22
CA PHE A 140 -11.61 -10.52 3.18
C PHE A 140 -12.81 -11.30 3.70
N LYS A 141 -13.51 -12.07 2.85
CA LYS A 141 -14.62 -12.92 3.28
C LYS A 141 -14.17 -14.03 4.25
N GLU A 142 -13.06 -14.69 3.95
CA GLU A 142 -12.48 -15.74 4.80
C GLU A 142 -11.97 -15.20 6.13
N MET A 143 -11.61 -13.94 6.19
CA MET A 143 -11.21 -13.22 7.40
C MET A 143 -12.39 -12.75 8.26
N GLY A 144 -13.64 -13.05 7.88
CA GLY A 144 -14.84 -12.54 8.54
C GLY A 144 -15.42 -11.28 7.88
N GLY A 145 -15.01 -10.94 6.67
CA GLY A 145 -15.48 -9.75 5.97
C GLY A 145 -15.05 -8.48 6.72
N VAL A 146 -16.00 -7.57 6.93
CA VAL A 146 -15.76 -6.33 7.68
C VAL A 146 -15.56 -6.55 9.17
N ASP A 147 -15.99 -7.69 9.72
CA ASP A 147 -15.78 -8.09 11.12
C ASP A 147 -14.34 -8.61 11.37
N PHE A 148 -13.54 -8.75 10.31
CA PHE A 148 -12.14 -9.10 10.34
C PHE A 148 -11.26 -8.09 11.10
N LEU A 149 -11.68 -6.86 11.18
CA LEU A 149 -10.97 -5.83 11.92
C LEU A 149 -11.39 -5.92 13.40
N PRO A 150 -10.55 -6.43 14.33
CA PRO A 150 -10.90 -6.54 15.72
C PRO A 150 -11.37 -5.18 16.26
N GLY A 151 -12.61 -5.13 16.74
CA GLY A 151 -13.21 -3.91 17.28
C GLY A 151 -13.81 -2.96 16.25
N ILE A 152 -13.93 -3.37 14.98
CA ILE A 152 -14.55 -2.54 13.95
C ILE A 152 -15.59 -3.37 13.21
N ALA A 153 -16.83 -3.33 13.65
CA ALA A 153 -17.94 -3.66 12.78
C ALA A 153 -17.94 -2.69 11.59
N SER A 154 -18.40 -3.13 10.42
CA SER A 154 -18.48 -2.31 9.19
C SER A 154 -19.14 -0.95 9.40
N SER A 155 -20.09 -0.90 10.33
CA SER A 155 -20.68 0.33 10.80
C SER A 155 -19.70 1.25 11.51
N GLN A 156 -18.66 0.72 12.18
CA GLN A 156 -17.72 1.52 12.96
C GLN A 156 -16.66 2.22 12.10
N ILE A 157 -16.19 1.64 10.99
CA ILE A 157 -15.30 2.38 10.07
C ILE A 157 -16.02 3.61 9.52
N LEU A 158 -17.29 3.46 9.16
CA LEU A 158 -18.12 4.56 8.67
C LEU A 158 -18.66 5.44 9.81
N THR A 159 -18.68 4.94 11.06
CA THR A 159 -19.07 5.69 12.25
C THR A 159 -17.88 6.20 13.05
N LEU A 160 -16.66 5.68 12.84
CA LEU A 160 -15.44 6.26 13.39
C LEU A 160 -15.39 7.73 12.99
N GLY A 161 -15.46 8.62 13.98
CA GLY A 161 -15.50 10.07 13.78
C GLY A 161 -16.87 10.61 13.38
N ALA A 162 -17.95 9.84 13.53
CA ALA A 162 -19.30 10.38 13.32
C ALA A 162 -19.57 11.63 14.15
N GLN A 163 -18.96 11.70 15.33
CA GLN A 163 -19.08 12.85 16.23
C GLN A 163 -18.10 13.99 15.89
N ASP A 164 -16.95 13.66 15.29
CA ASP A 164 -15.89 14.63 14.98
C ASP A 164 -15.98 15.20 13.56
N LEU A 165 -16.48 14.38 12.62
CA LEU A 165 -16.74 14.78 11.24
C LEU A 165 -18.24 14.77 11.01
N ASP A 166 -18.84 15.93 10.92
CA ASP A 166 -20.24 16.10 10.54
C ASP A 166 -20.46 15.73 9.05
N MET A 167 -20.41 14.42 8.80
CA MET A 167 -20.52 13.81 7.47
C MET A 167 -21.49 12.64 7.51
N ASN A 168 -22.35 12.54 6.51
CA ASN A 168 -23.13 11.31 6.32
C ASN A 168 -22.21 10.12 5.88
N PRO A 169 -22.69 8.88 5.95
CA PRO A 169 -21.85 7.71 5.64
C PRO A 169 -21.21 7.74 4.23
N MET A 170 -21.93 8.26 3.23
CA MET A 170 -21.43 8.34 1.86
C MET A 170 -20.33 9.40 1.73
N GLU A 171 -20.52 10.57 2.37
CA GLU A 171 -19.50 11.61 2.41
C GLU A 171 -18.21 11.12 3.08
N LYS A 172 -18.33 10.35 4.17
CA LYS A 172 -17.18 9.72 4.84
C LYS A 172 -16.46 8.75 3.90
N LEU A 173 -17.22 7.91 3.19
CA LEU A 173 -16.65 6.99 2.21
C LEU A 173 -15.86 7.75 1.14
N HIS A 174 -16.43 8.80 0.56
CA HIS A 174 -15.73 9.64 -0.43
C HIS A 174 -14.50 10.33 0.16
N PHE A 175 -14.58 10.81 1.39
CA PHE A 175 -13.45 11.40 2.10
C PHE A 175 -12.31 10.39 2.29
N ILE A 176 -12.62 9.18 2.79
CA ILE A 176 -11.63 8.10 2.96
C ILE A 176 -10.98 7.74 1.63
N ILE A 177 -11.79 7.53 0.58
CA ILE A 177 -11.28 7.20 -0.77
C ILE A 177 -10.36 8.32 -1.29
N SER A 178 -10.72 9.58 -1.04
CA SER A 178 -9.90 10.72 -1.47
C SER A 178 -8.56 10.76 -0.75
N VAL A 179 -8.53 10.58 0.57
CA VAL A 179 -7.29 10.55 1.36
C VAL A 179 -6.40 9.39 0.92
N VAL A 180 -6.95 8.18 0.87
CA VAL A 180 -6.23 6.96 0.46
C VAL A 180 -5.71 7.11 -0.97
N GLY A 181 -6.55 7.60 -1.88
CA GLY A 181 -6.19 7.80 -3.29
C GLY A 181 -5.07 8.82 -3.48
N MET A 182 -5.12 9.96 -2.78
CA MET A 182 -4.04 10.96 -2.83
C MET A 182 -2.72 10.40 -2.29
N CYS A 183 -2.75 9.58 -1.25
CA CYS A 183 -1.55 8.91 -0.74
C CYS A 183 -1.04 7.86 -1.73
N LEU A 184 -1.92 6.97 -2.21
CA LEU A 184 -1.56 5.85 -3.07
C LEU A 184 -1.00 6.30 -4.43
N ILE A 185 -1.63 7.29 -5.08
CA ILE A 185 -1.21 7.77 -6.39
C ILE A 185 0.22 8.34 -6.35
N SER A 186 0.67 8.83 -5.21
CA SER A 186 2.04 9.35 -5.05
C SER A 186 3.12 8.28 -5.23
N PHE A 187 2.78 6.99 -5.11
CA PHE A 187 3.69 5.86 -5.30
C PHE A 187 3.53 5.16 -6.66
N ILE A 188 2.40 5.38 -7.33
CA ILE A 188 2.08 4.75 -8.61
C ILE A 188 2.45 5.65 -9.78
N SER A 189 2.26 6.96 -9.62
CA SER A 189 2.38 7.93 -10.72
C SER A 189 3.79 8.40 -11.10
N PRO A 190 4.85 8.28 -10.26
CA PRO A 190 6.14 8.87 -10.61
C PRO A 190 6.66 8.51 -12.00
N PRO A 191 6.68 7.24 -12.46
CA PRO A 191 7.16 6.93 -13.81
C PRO A 191 6.34 7.60 -14.92
N LEU A 192 5.04 7.76 -14.71
CA LEU A 192 4.17 8.45 -15.66
C LEU A 192 4.41 9.97 -15.65
N ILE A 193 4.60 10.55 -14.46
CA ILE A 193 4.90 11.97 -14.29
C ILE A 193 6.23 12.32 -14.95
N GLU A 194 7.27 11.52 -14.72
CA GLU A 194 8.58 11.66 -15.37
C GLU A 194 8.45 11.60 -16.89
N ALA A 195 7.71 10.63 -17.40
CA ALA A 195 7.53 10.45 -18.84
C ALA A 195 6.74 11.60 -19.50
N LEU A 196 5.69 12.10 -18.85
CA LEU A 196 4.81 13.12 -19.40
C LEU A 196 5.35 14.55 -19.26
N LEU A 197 6.00 14.85 -18.13
CA LEU A 197 6.40 16.20 -17.77
C LEU A 197 7.92 16.43 -17.89
N GLY A 198 8.69 15.39 -18.19
CA GLY A 198 10.16 15.47 -18.26
C GLY A 198 10.80 15.84 -16.92
N LEU A 199 10.09 15.59 -15.80
CA LEU A 199 10.60 15.86 -14.47
C LEU A 199 11.48 14.71 -14.01
N ASP A 200 12.56 15.04 -13.31
CA ASP A 200 13.40 14.06 -12.64
C ASP A 200 12.94 13.91 -11.17
N LEU A 201 12.37 12.75 -10.87
CA LEU A 201 11.91 12.37 -9.52
C LEU A 201 12.88 11.39 -8.84
N THR A 202 14.17 11.43 -9.19
CA THR A 202 15.20 10.55 -8.58
C THR A 202 15.31 10.74 -7.07
N ASP A 203 15.08 11.98 -6.56
CA ASP A 203 14.92 12.23 -5.12
C ASP A 203 13.46 11.95 -4.69
N PHE A 204 13.11 10.66 -4.71
CA PHE A 204 11.76 10.21 -4.37
C PHE A 204 11.36 10.55 -2.93
N ASP A 205 12.29 10.52 -1.99
CA ASP A 205 12.03 10.87 -0.60
C ASP A 205 11.60 12.34 -0.46
N ARG A 206 12.30 13.24 -1.13
CA ARG A 206 11.93 14.66 -1.17
C ARG A 206 10.56 14.86 -1.82
N PHE A 207 10.29 14.16 -2.92
CA PHE A 207 8.97 14.20 -3.56
C PHE A 207 7.86 13.76 -2.60
N ILE A 208 8.02 12.68 -1.86
CA ILE A 208 7.04 12.20 -0.89
C ILE A 208 6.83 13.19 0.25
N GLU A 209 7.89 13.84 0.77
CA GLU A 209 7.72 14.85 1.81
C GLU A 209 6.97 16.10 1.32
N GLN A 210 7.20 16.53 0.09
CA GLN A 210 6.41 17.59 -0.53
C GLN A 210 4.94 17.17 -0.71
N ARG A 211 4.69 15.95 -1.19
CA ARG A 211 3.35 15.37 -1.32
C ARG A 211 2.63 15.29 0.03
N ARG A 212 3.32 14.88 1.09
CA ARG A 212 2.83 14.86 2.46
C ARG A 212 2.25 16.20 2.87
N SER A 213 3.00 17.26 2.69
CA SER A 213 2.58 18.63 3.01
C SER A 213 1.33 19.05 2.20
N VAL A 214 1.35 18.81 0.90
CA VAL A 214 0.23 19.15 0.02
C VAL A 214 -1.04 18.38 0.40
N ILE A 215 -0.95 17.06 0.63
CA ILE A 215 -2.09 16.23 1.00
C ILE A 215 -2.69 16.71 2.32
N LYS A 216 -1.86 16.94 3.36
CA LYS A 216 -2.32 17.48 4.64
C LYS A 216 -3.06 18.80 4.46
N THR A 217 -2.50 19.72 3.70
CA THR A 217 -3.13 21.03 3.42
C THR A 217 -4.50 20.86 2.76
N ILE A 218 -4.61 20.02 1.73
CA ILE A 218 -5.89 19.80 1.02
C ILE A 218 -6.93 19.19 1.96
N VAL A 219 -6.55 18.16 2.72
CA VAL A 219 -7.47 17.45 3.61
C VAL A 219 -7.95 18.35 4.72
N LEU A 220 -7.07 19.13 5.35
CA LEU A 220 -7.42 20.07 6.42
C LEU A 220 -8.28 21.24 5.89
N ALA A 221 -7.96 21.76 4.71
CA ALA A 221 -8.77 22.80 4.07
C ALA A 221 -10.19 22.30 3.79
N TYR A 222 -10.34 21.06 3.29
CA TYR A 222 -11.65 20.45 3.06
C TYR A 222 -12.47 20.35 4.35
N ILE A 223 -11.86 19.90 5.44
CA ILE A 223 -12.56 19.79 6.74
C ILE A 223 -12.96 21.15 7.26
N LYS A 224 -12.08 22.14 7.21
CA LYS A 224 -12.36 23.51 7.67
C LYS A 224 -13.41 24.23 6.83
N SER A 225 -13.57 23.89 5.56
CA SER A 225 -14.59 24.49 4.67
C SER A 225 -15.99 23.97 4.95
N ARG A 226 -16.16 22.92 5.75
CA ARG A 226 -17.47 22.37 6.07
C ARG A 226 -18.17 23.23 7.16
N PRO A 227 -19.47 23.50 7.00
CA PRO A 227 -20.21 24.18 8.05
C PRO A 227 -20.25 23.31 9.30
N SER A 228 -19.78 23.82 10.43
CA SER A 228 -19.93 23.14 11.71
C SER A 228 -21.40 23.23 12.14
N THR A 229 -22.11 22.09 12.14
CA THR A 229 -23.49 21.99 12.62
C THR A 229 -23.57 22.16 14.14
N LEU A 230 -22.46 22.31 14.84
CA LEU A 230 -22.42 22.51 16.31
C LEU A 230 -22.75 23.94 16.78
N GLN A 231 -23.15 24.86 15.88
CA GLN A 231 -23.59 26.23 16.29
C GLN A 231 -25.11 26.42 16.25
N LYS A 232 -25.92 25.36 16.22
CA LYS A 232 -27.38 25.48 16.36
C LYS A 232 -27.84 24.55 17.48
N GLY A 233 -27.77 25.05 18.72
CA GLY A 233 -28.34 24.42 19.89
C GLY A 233 -28.23 25.38 21.06
#